data_41b3bc706afd78e5135e1b5c04b026d0
#
_entry.id   41b3bc706afd78e5135e1b5c04b026d0
#
_cell.length_a   1.000
_cell.length_b   1.000
_cell.length_c   1.000
_cell.angle_alpha   90.00
_cell.angle_beta   90.00
_cell.angle_gamma   90.00
#
_symmetry.space_group_name_H-M   'P 1'
#
loop_
_entity.id
_entity.type
_entity.pdbx_description
1 polymer ?
#
loop_
_entity_poly.entity_id
_entity_poly.type
_entity_poly.pdbx_seq_one_letter_code
_entity_poly.pdbx_strand_id
1 'polypeptide(L)'
;PAFPSTTLFRSGMAWFGPDWRIQKWGATTGLEHVANALAEKRGILLIGMHFLTLELGARVFGMHNPGIGVYRPNDNKLIDWLQTWGRMRSNKSMLDRKDLKGMIRAMKNNDIIWYAPDHDYGPRSSVFAPFFAVPNAATTTGTHMLIRLGNPSVIPFLARRLPHARGYELKMMPDIRDKFSLENEMDTAIVMNKVVEESVLLAPEQYMWLHRRFKTRPEGQPSLY
;
A
#
# COMPACT_ATOMS: atom_id res chain seq x y z
N PRO A 1 10.04 -20.46 12.12
CA PRO A 1 9.66 -19.04 12.01
C PRO A 1 10.81 -18.21 11.46
N ALA A 2 10.99 -18.24 10.12
CA ALA A 2 12.07 -17.48 9.44
C ALA A 2 11.59 -16.11 8.90
N PHE A 3 10.38 -15.66 9.27
CA PHE A 3 9.71 -14.52 8.65
C PHE A 3 10.26 -13.13 9.01
N PRO A 4 10.63 -12.80 10.25
CA PRO A 4 11.14 -11.47 10.57
C PRO A 4 12.48 -11.17 9.89
N SER A 5 13.38 -12.14 9.79
CA SER A 5 14.70 -11.98 9.20
C SER A 5 14.65 -11.70 7.69
N THR A 6 13.76 -12.35 6.96
CA THR A 6 13.63 -12.14 5.51
C THR A 6 13.04 -10.78 5.15
N THR A 7 12.14 -10.24 5.96
CA THR A 7 11.58 -8.89 5.77
C THR A 7 12.65 -7.84 6.04
N LEU A 8 13.38 -7.95 7.16
CA LEU A 8 14.49 -7.05 7.50
C LEU A 8 15.59 -7.07 6.42
N PHE A 9 15.93 -8.25 5.91
CA PHE A 9 16.91 -8.38 4.84
C PHE A 9 16.46 -7.64 3.57
N ARG A 10 15.20 -7.81 3.16
CA ARG A 10 14.64 -7.11 1.97
C ARG A 10 14.54 -5.61 2.17
N SER A 11 14.16 -5.16 3.37
CA SER A 11 14.17 -3.75 3.71
C SER A 11 15.59 -3.18 3.65
N GLY A 12 16.58 -3.89 4.20
CA GLY A 12 17.98 -3.52 4.08
C GLY A 12 18.45 -3.42 2.62
N MET A 13 18.06 -4.39 1.79
CA MET A 13 18.36 -4.33 0.35
C MET A 13 17.74 -3.09 -0.31
N ALA A 14 16.49 -2.78 -0.02
CA ALA A 14 15.79 -1.62 -0.57
C ALA A 14 16.44 -0.30 -0.14
N TRP A 15 16.82 -0.18 1.13
CA TRP A 15 17.35 1.07 1.69
C TRP A 15 18.82 1.31 1.37
N PHE A 16 19.64 0.26 1.37
CA PHE A 16 21.11 0.36 1.21
C PHE A 16 21.62 -0.12 -0.15
N GLY A 17 20.83 -0.94 -0.87
CA GLY A 17 21.24 -1.46 -2.17
C GLY A 17 21.51 -0.37 -3.21
N PRO A 18 22.52 -0.54 -4.08
CA PRO A 18 22.78 0.38 -5.17
C PRO A 18 21.72 0.24 -6.27
N ASP A 19 21.39 1.34 -6.93
CA ASP A 19 20.28 1.44 -7.89
C ASP A 19 20.40 0.43 -9.04
N TRP A 20 21.59 0.27 -9.60
CA TRP A 20 21.86 -0.68 -10.69
C TRP A 20 21.51 -2.14 -10.33
N ARG A 21 21.69 -2.49 -9.04
CA ARG A 21 21.39 -3.84 -8.55
C ARG A 21 19.88 -4.02 -8.37
N ILE A 22 19.21 -3.02 -7.82
CA ILE A 22 17.76 -3.03 -7.61
C ILE A 22 17.03 -3.09 -8.95
N GLN A 23 17.45 -2.29 -9.94
CA GLN A 23 16.91 -2.31 -11.31
C GLN A 23 17.07 -3.68 -11.98
N LYS A 24 18.21 -4.33 -11.79
CA LYS A 24 18.47 -5.67 -12.36
C LYS A 24 17.55 -6.74 -11.78
N TRP A 25 17.07 -6.58 -10.55
CA TRP A 25 16.24 -7.57 -9.87
C TRP A 25 14.73 -7.38 -10.09
N GLY A 26 14.30 -6.22 -10.53
CA GLY A 26 12.90 -5.85 -10.63
C GLY A 26 12.41 -5.81 -12.08
N ALA A 27 11.49 -6.71 -12.45
CA ALA A 27 10.69 -6.55 -13.65
C ALA A 27 9.47 -5.68 -13.32
N THR A 28 9.22 -4.64 -14.13
CA THR A 28 8.11 -3.71 -13.91
C THR A 28 7.16 -3.77 -15.11
N THR A 29 5.85 -3.89 -14.84
CA THR A 29 4.78 -3.91 -15.86
C THR A 29 3.64 -2.98 -15.44
N GLY A 30 2.87 -2.46 -16.42
CA GLY A 30 1.70 -1.61 -16.15
C GLY A 30 2.04 -0.15 -15.84
N LEU A 31 3.26 0.32 -16.10
CA LEU A 31 3.65 1.74 -15.92
C LEU A 31 2.82 2.68 -16.79
N GLU A 32 2.28 2.20 -17.90
CA GLU A 32 1.37 2.94 -18.76
C GLU A 32 0.11 3.43 -18.02
N HIS A 33 -0.40 2.68 -17.05
CA HIS A 33 -1.55 3.11 -16.25
C HIS A 33 -1.22 4.35 -15.40
N VAL A 34 -0.01 4.39 -14.84
CA VAL A 34 0.50 5.54 -14.08
C VAL A 34 0.72 6.73 -15.02
N ALA A 35 1.36 6.51 -16.17
CA ALA A 35 1.64 7.56 -17.15
C ALA A 35 0.35 8.20 -17.68
N ASN A 36 -0.68 7.40 -18.00
CA ASN A 36 -1.97 7.88 -18.48
C ASN A 36 -2.66 8.76 -17.41
N ALA A 37 -2.72 8.30 -16.15
CA ALA A 37 -3.32 9.07 -15.07
C ALA A 37 -2.62 10.42 -14.84
N LEU A 38 -1.28 10.46 -14.90
CA LEU A 38 -0.52 11.69 -14.77
C LEU A 38 -0.73 12.64 -15.96
N ALA A 39 -0.86 12.10 -17.20
CA ALA A 39 -1.13 12.87 -18.39
C ALA A 39 -2.52 13.54 -18.34
N GLU A 40 -3.50 12.91 -17.70
CA GLU A 40 -4.82 13.48 -17.43
C GLU A 40 -4.81 14.54 -16.32
N LYS A 41 -3.64 14.86 -15.74
CA LYS A 41 -3.47 15.73 -14.57
C LYS A 41 -4.31 15.27 -13.37
N ARG A 42 -4.43 13.97 -13.23
CA ARG A 42 -5.13 13.34 -12.14
C ARG A 42 -4.09 12.74 -11.19
N GLY A 43 -4.08 13.18 -9.94
CA GLY A 43 -3.23 12.59 -8.91
C GLY A 43 -3.55 11.11 -8.71
N ILE A 44 -2.62 10.36 -8.17
CA ILE A 44 -2.75 8.91 -8.05
C ILE A 44 -2.77 8.51 -6.58
N LEU A 45 -3.77 7.71 -6.21
CA LEU A 45 -3.76 6.90 -5.00
C LEU A 45 -3.26 5.49 -5.38
N LEU A 46 -1.97 5.26 -5.18
CA LEU A 46 -1.32 3.99 -5.47
C LEU A 46 -1.59 3.04 -4.31
N ILE A 47 -2.41 2.01 -4.55
CA ILE A 47 -2.84 1.05 -3.53
C ILE A 47 -1.81 -0.08 -3.44
N GLY A 48 -1.00 -0.04 -2.38
CA GLY A 48 -0.12 -1.14 -2.00
C GLY A 48 -0.74 -2.02 -0.92
N MET A 49 -0.22 -3.21 -0.78
CA MET A 49 -0.55 -4.13 0.31
C MET A 49 0.72 -4.50 1.07
N HIS A 50 0.57 -4.88 2.33
CA HIS A 50 1.71 -5.27 3.16
C HIS A 50 2.23 -6.67 2.79
N PHE A 51 2.86 -6.76 1.62
CA PHE A 51 3.68 -7.91 1.25
C PHE A 51 5.07 -7.82 1.88
N LEU A 52 5.72 -8.96 2.07
CA LEU A 52 7.09 -9.04 2.59
C LEU A 52 8.14 -8.34 1.69
N THR A 53 7.72 -7.93 0.49
CA THR A 53 8.52 -7.21 -0.51
C THR A 53 8.20 -5.72 -0.60
N LEU A 54 7.40 -5.20 0.33
CA LEU A 54 6.89 -3.84 0.37
C LEU A 54 7.96 -2.77 0.07
N GLU A 55 9.03 -2.77 0.85
CA GLU A 55 10.10 -1.76 0.75
C GLU A 55 10.82 -1.83 -0.59
N LEU A 56 11.05 -3.04 -1.10
CA LEU A 56 11.69 -3.23 -2.38
C LEU A 56 10.79 -2.79 -3.54
N GLY A 57 9.50 -3.12 -3.47
CA GLY A 57 8.50 -2.66 -4.44
C GLY A 57 8.40 -1.14 -4.49
N ALA A 58 8.33 -0.48 -3.33
CA ALA A 58 8.34 0.98 -3.24
C ALA A 58 9.62 1.59 -3.82
N ARG A 59 10.77 0.95 -3.57
CA ARG A 59 12.06 1.38 -4.13
C ARG A 59 12.08 1.28 -5.66
N VAL A 60 11.67 0.15 -6.23
CA VAL A 60 11.62 -0.07 -7.68
C VAL A 60 10.65 0.91 -8.34
N PHE A 61 9.44 1.05 -7.78
CA PHE A 61 8.46 2.00 -8.30
C PHE A 61 9.00 3.44 -8.31
N GLY A 62 9.57 3.88 -7.20
CA GLY A 62 10.08 5.24 -7.07
C GLY A 62 11.26 5.58 -7.97
N MET A 63 11.97 4.60 -8.52
CA MET A 63 12.98 4.82 -9.56
C MET A 63 12.37 5.22 -10.90
N HIS A 64 11.11 4.84 -11.16
CA HIS A 64 10.37 5.25 -12.35
C HIS A 64 9.55 6.51 -12.08
N ASN A 65 8.79 6.50 -11.00
CA ASN A 65 7.84 7.55 -10.64
C ASN A 65 7.95 7.87 -9.14
N PRO A 66 8.82 8.80 -8.72
CA PRO A 66 8.91 9.18 -7.32
C PRO A 66 7.58 9.71 -6.78
N GLY A 67 7.04 9.05 -5.78
CA GLY A 67 5.78 9.40 -5.11
C GLY A 67 6.00 9.92 -3.70
N ILE A 68 4.93 10.03 -2.96
CA ILE A 68 4.89 10.41 -1.55
C ILE A 68 4.46 9.19 -0.74
N GLY A 69 5.33 8.70 0.13
CA GLY A 69 5.03 7.56 0.98
C GLY A 69 4.23 7.95 2.21
N VAL A 70 3.18 7.19 2.51
CA VAL A 70 2.42 7.35 3.75
C VAL A 70 2.94 6.36 4.79
N TYR A 71 3.28 6.83 5.99
CA TYR A 71 3.85 5.97 7.01
C TYR A 71 3.42 6.37 8.43
N ARG A 72 3.65 5.48 9.38
CA ARG A 72 3.63 5.79 10.79
C ARG A 72 5.07 6.02 11.25
N PRO A 73 5.42 7.18 11.84
CA PRO A 73 6.71 7.38 12.48
C PRO A 73 7.01 6.29 13.52
N ASN A 74 8.23 5.81 13.53
CA ASN A 74 8.65 4.80 14.49
C ASN A 74 8.93 5.45 15.85
N ASP A 75 8.58 4.75 16.94
CA ASP A 75 8.81 5.24 18.30
C ASP A 75 10.31 5.34 18.61
N ASN A 76 11.14 4.45 18.04
CA ASN A 76 12.60 4.55 18.10
C ASN A 76 13.11 5.51 17.03
N LYS A 77 13.71 6.63 17.45
CA LYS A 77 14.16 7.71 16.57
C LYS A 77 15.24 7.30 15.57
N LEU A 78 16.14 6.39 15.96
CA LEU A 78 17.18 5.89 15.05
C LEU A 78 16.57 5.03 13.95
N ILE A 79 15.64 4.16 14.29
CA ILE A 79 14.92 3.32 13.30
C ILE A 79 14.06 4.20 12.39
N ASP A 80 13.39 5.21 12.94
CA ASP A 80 12.59 6.17 12.17
C ASP A 80 13.44 6.93 11.16
N TRP A 81 14.59 7.40 11.60
CA TRP A 81 15.56 8.08 10.73
C TRP A 81 16.08 7.18 9.62
N LEU A 82 16.51 5.95 9.95
CA LEU A 82 16.98 4.96 8.98
C LEU A 82 15.92 4.62 7.93
N GLN A 83 14.71 4.37 8.39
CA GLN A 83 13.58 4.04 7.51
C GLN A 83 13.23 5.21 6.57
N THR A 84 13.15 6.41 7.13
CA THR A 84 12.85 7.62 6.35
C THR A 84 13.97 7.91 5.35
N TRP A 85 15.23 7.85 5.78
CA TRP A 85 16.38 8.00 4.89
C TRP A 85 16.36 6.99 3.74
N GLY A 86 16.14 5.71 4.03
CA GLY A 86 16.08 4.67 3.03
C GLY A 86 14.95 4.85 2.01
N ARG A 87 13.77 5.24 2.48
CA ARG A 87 12.59 5.51 1.65
C ARG A 87 12.75 6.77 0.80
N MET A 88 13.37 7.81 1.33
CA MET A 88 13.61 9.07 0.61
C MET A 88 14.57 8.91 -0.58
N ARG A 89 15.27 7.80 -0.71
CA ARG A 89 16.09 7.51 -1.90
C ARG A 89 15.27 7.35 -3.18
N SER A 90 13.97 7.09 -3.07
CA SER A 90 13.07 6.89 -4.22
C SER A 90 11.70 7.57 -4.07
N ASN A 91 11.47 8.30 -3.00
CA ASN A 91 10.25 9.08 -2.81
C ASN A 91 10.57 10.58 -2.79
N LYS A 92 9.59 11.40 -3.20
CA LYS A 92 9.66 12.86 -3.10
C LYS A 92 9.63 13.33 -1.65
N SER A 93 8.77 12.69 -0.86
CA SER A 93 8.59 13.01 0.57
C SER A 93 7.87 11.88 1.29
N MET A 94 7.77 12.01 2.62
CA MET A 94 7.01 11.11 3.48
C MET A 94 5.94 11.91 4.22
N LEU A 95 4.71 11.38 4.31
CA LEU A 95 3.61 11.96 5.08
C LEU A 95 3.22 11.02 6.22
N ASP A 96 2.91 11.61 7.37
CA ASP A 96 2.28 10.86 8.48
C ASP A 96 0.91 10.34 8.02
N ARG A 97 0.60 9.09 8.35
CA ARG A 97 -0.69 8.47 8.03
C ARG A 97 -1.89 9.21 8.59
N LYS A 98 -1.70 10.12 9.55
CA LYS A 98 -2.75 10.98 10.12
C LYS A 98 -2.96 12.26 9.30
N ASP A 99 -2.05 12.62 8.41
CA ASP A 99 -2.15 13.83 7.58
C ASP A 99 -2.99 13.62 6.33
N LEU A 100 -4.28 13.36 6.54
CA LEU A 100 -5.25 13.19 5.45
C LEU A 100 -5.33 14.43 4.55
N LYS A 101 -5.23 15.63 5.13
CA LYS A 101 -5.27 16.89 4.37
C LYS A 101 -4.06 17.04 3.45
N GLY A 102 -2.87 16.66 3.93
CA GLY A 102 -1.65 16.64 3.14
C GLY A 102 -1.75 15.68 1.95
N MET A 103 -2.28 14.47 2.18
CA MET A 103 -2.49 13.49 1.12
C MET A 103 -3.46 14.01 0.05
N ILE A 104 -4.61 14.58 0.45
CA ILE A 104 -5.59 15.16 -0.47
C ILE A 104 -4.98 16.30 -1.29
N ARG A 105 -4.23 17.20 -0.64
CA ARG A 105 -3.54 18.30 -1.31
C ARG A 105 -2.53 17.80 -2.34
N ALA A 106 -1.75 16.81 -2.00
CA ALA A 106 -0.76 16.22 -2.91
C ALA A 106 -1.43 15.60 -4.14
N MET A 107 -2.51 14.82 -3.97
CA MET A 107 -3.26 14.28 -5.10
C MET A 107 -3.84 15.38 -5.99
N LYS A 108 -4.36 16.46 -5.42
CA LYS A 108 -4.84 17.63 -6.19
C LYS A 108 -3.72 18.35 -6.95
N ASN A 109 -2.48 18.21 -6.50
CA ASN A 109 -1.29 18.72 -7.19
C ASN A 109 -0.70 17.72 -8.19
N ASN A 110 -1.45 16.70 -8.58
CA ASN A 110 -1.01 15.66 -9.51
C ASN A 110 0.16 14.80 -8.99
N ASP A 111 0.28 14.64 -7.66
CA ASP A 111 1.27 13.75 -7.06
C ASP A 111 0.73 12.33 -6.89
N ILE A 112 1.67 11.41 -6.71
CA ILE A 112 1.39 10.00 -6.42
C ILE A 112 1.48 9.79 -4.91
N ILE A 113 0.40 9.33 -4.29
CA ILE A 113 0.35 8.93 -2.88
C ILE A 113 0.42 7.41 -2.78
N TRP A 114 1.45 6.90 -2.13
CA TRP A 114 1.58 5.48 -1.82
C TRP A 114 0.85 5.14 -0.53
N TYR A 115 -0.21 4.35 -0.61
CA TYR A 115 -1.14 4.09 0.48
C TYR A 115 -1.46 2.60 0.60
N ALA A 116 -1.53 2.09 1.82
CA ALA A 116 -1.82 0.68 2.10
C ALA A 116 -3.03 0.56 3.06
N PRO A 117 -4.23 0.24 2.53
CA PRO A 117 -5.48 0.19 3.30
C PRO A 117 -5.72 -1.13 4.03
N ASP A 118 -4.87 -2.11 3.89
CA ASP A 118 -5.07 -3.50 4.29
C ASP A 118 -4.83 -3.80 5.77
N HIS A 119 -4.54 -2.77 6.59
CA HIS A 119 -4.38 -2.93 8.04
C HIS A 119 -5.68 -2.70 8.82
N ASP A 120 -5.71 -3.26 10.02
CA ASP A 120 -6.71 -2.96 11.04
C ASP A 120 -6.24 -1.74 11.87
N TYR A 121 -6.89 -0.60 11.67
CA TYR A 121 -6.59 0.66 12.34
C TYR A 121 -7.39 0.88 13.63
N GLY A 122 -8.14 -0.13 14.07
CA GLY A 122 -9.00 -0.04 15.25
C GLY A 122 -10.41 0.45 14.92
N PRO A 123 -11.30 0.56 15.94
CA PRO A 123 -12.72 0.76 15.71
C PRO A 123 -13.11 2.18 15.31
N ARG A 124 -12.33 3.20 15.69
CA ARG A 124 -12.73 4.62 15.58
C ARG A 124 -12.85 5.17 14.17
N SER A 125 -12.18 4.56 13.20
CA SER A 125 -12.15 5.03 11.81
C SER A 125 -12.29 3.86 10.86
N SER A 126 -13.19 2.93 11.19
CA SER A 126 -13.43 1.71 10.44
C SER A 126 -14.91 1.39 10.35
N VAL A 127 -15.29 0.77 9.26
CA VAL A 127 -16.54 0.03 9.09
C VAL A 127 -16.22 -1.47 9.08
N PHE A 128 -17.22 -2.29 9.39
CA PHE A 128 -17.07 -3.74 9.39
C PHE A 128 -17.54 -4.32 8.06
N ALA A 129 -16.60 -4.59 7.17
CA ALA A 129 -16.85 -5.10 5.83
C ALA A 129 -16.28 -6.53 5.66
N PRO A 130 -16.82 -7.35 4.75
CA PRO A 130 -16.28 -8.67 4.47
C PRO A 130 -14.82 -8.62 4.00
N PHE A 131 -14.00 -9.57 4.49
CA PHE A 131 -12.63 -9.79 4.03
C PHE A 131 -12.30 -11.28 4.14
N PHE A 132 -12.15 -11.96 3.00
CA PHE A 132 -12.08 -13.41 2.90
C PHE A 132 -13.27 -14.07 3.62
N ALA A 133 -12.99 -15.06 4.47
CA ALA A 133 -14.01 -15.77 5.25
C ALA A 133 -14.53 -14.99 6.47
N VAL A 134 -14.00 -13.80 6.75
CA VAL A 134 -14.40 -12.98 7.90
C VAL A 134 -15.43 -11.95 7.45
N PRO A 135 -16.73 -12.09 7.79
CA PRO A 135 -17.77 -11.18 7.30
C PRO A 135 -17.68 -9.76 7.87
N ASN A 136 -17.07 -9.61 9.04
CA ASN A 136 -17.01 -8.37 9.79
C ASN A 136 -15.55 -8.00 10.14
N ALA A 137 -14.73 -7.70 9.13
CA ALA A 137 -13.36 -7.22 9.30
C ALA A 137 -13.34 -5.69 9.36
N ALA A 138 -12.72 -5.13 10.41
CA ALA A 138 -12.58 -3.68 10.53
C ALA A 138 -11.77 -3.12 9.36
N THR A 139 -12.37 -2.28 8.54
CA THR A 139 -11.80 -1.71 7.32
C THR A 139 -11.84 -0.20 7.40
N THR A 140 -10.71 0.44 7.13
CA THR A 140 -10.56 1.90 7.30
C THR A 140 -11.46 2.71 6.37
N THR A 141 -12.10 3.74 6.93
CA THR A 141 -12.89 4.74 6.16
C THR A 141 -12.00 5.80 5.51
N GLY A 142 -10.71 5.84 5.85
CA GLY A 142 -9.75 6.78 5.28
C GLY A 142 -9.65 6.68 3.76
N THR A 143 -9.79 5.46 3.21
CA THR A 143 -9.82 5.23 1.75
C THR A 143 -10.97 5.99 1.08
N HIS A 144 -12.18 5.93 1.64
CA HIS A 144 -13.34 6.66 1.13
C HIS A 144 -13.07 8.17 1.09
N MET A 145 -12.55 8.72 2.19
CA MET A 145 -12.23 10.14 2.28
C MET A 145 -11.19 10.58 1.25
N LEU A 146 -10.14 9.78 1.06
CA LEU A 146 -9.09 10.07 0.07
C LEU A 146 -9.65 10.07 -1.35
N ILE A 147 -10.45 9.07 -1.71
CA ILE A 147 -11.03 8.95 -3.05
C ILE A 147 -12.07 10.06 -3.30
N ARG A 148 -12.96 10.30 -2.33
CA ARG A 148 -14.03 11.29 -2.44
C ARG A 148 -13.51 12.72 -2.56
N LEU A 149 -12.55 13.11 -1.72
CA LEU A 149 -12.07 14.49 -1.61
C LEU A 149 -10.88 14.78 -2.53
N GLY A 150 -10.06 13.77 -2.80
CA GLY A 150 -8.89 13.88 -3.68
C GLY A 150 -9.21 13.64 -5.15
N ASN A 151 -10.25 12.88 -5.44
CA ASN A 151 -10.64 12.43 -6.78
C ASN A 151 -9.48 11.88 -7.62
N PRO A 152 -8.60 11.02 -7.05
CA PRO A 152 -7.46 10.48 -7.76
C PRO A 152 -7.84 9.37 -8.72
N SER A 153 -6.92 9.03 -9.63
CA SER A 153 -6.85 7.67 -10.17
C SER A 153 -6.49 6.69 -9.05
N VAL A 154 -7.12 5.54 -9.01
CA VAL A 154 -6.88 4.52 -7.97
C VAL A 154 -6.22 3.32 -8.63
N ILE A 155 -4.92 3.18 -8.44
CA ILE A 155 -4.10 2.17 -9.13
C ILE A 155 -3.57 1.15 -8.13
N PRO A 156 -4.08 -0.08 -8.11
CA PRO A 156 -3.49 -1.14 -7.29
C PRO A 156 -2.13 -1.54 -7.84
N PHE A 157 -1.18 -1.83 -6.93
CA PHE A 157 0.09 -2.38 -7.33
C PHE A 157 0.51 -3.56 -6.46
N LEU A 158 1.13 -4.54 -7.08
CA LEU A 158 1.65 -5.73 -6.44
C LEU A 158 3.15 -5.80 -6.61
N ALA A 159 3.86 -5.95 -5.49
CA ALA A 159 5.28 -6.31 -5.50
C ALA A 159 5.44 -7.72 -4.94
N ARG A 160 5.95 -8.66 -5.74
CA ARG A 160 6.18 -10.04 -5.30
C ARG A 160 7.53 -10.57 -5.73
N ARG A 161 8.06 -11.52 -4.99
CA ARG A 161 9.24 -12.28 -5.37
C ARG A 161 8.84 -13.39 -6.34
N LEU A 162 9.56 -13.49 -7.44
CA LEU A 162 9.38 -14.58 -8.39
C LEU A 162 10.05 -15.87 -7.89
N PRO A 163 9.50 -17.05 -8.22
CA PRO A 163 10.10 -18.33 -7.86
C PRO A 163 11.46 -18.54 -8.56
N HIS A 164 12.23 -19.51 -8.05
CA HIS A 164 13.52 -19.92 -8.64
C HIS A 164 14.53 -18.78 -8.81
N ALA A 165 14.61 -17.88 -7.83
CA ALA A 165 15.56 -16.75 -7.81
C ALA A 165 15.51 -15.83 -9.04
N ARG A 166 14.37 -15.78 -9.77
CA ARG A 166 14.17 -14.91 -10.95
C ARG A 166 13.99 -13.42 -10.61
N GLY A 167 14.20 -13.02 -9.35
CA GLY A 167 14.08 -11.65 -8.93
C GLY A 167 12.68 -11.31 -8.42
N TYR A 168 12.24 -10.09 -8.70
CA TYR A 168 11.00 -9.51 -8.22
C TYR A 168 10.17 -8.97 -9.39
N GLU A 169 8.86 -9.05 -9.26
CA GLU A 169 7.92 -8.42 -10.16
C GLU A 169 7.22 -7.26 -9.45
N LEU A 170 7.18 -6.13 -10.11
CA LEU A 170 6.34 -5.00 -9.75
C LEU A 170 5.30 -4.83 -10.85
N LYS A 171 4.03 -5.01 -10.51
CA LYS A 171 2.92 -4.91 -11.45
C LYS A 171 1.97 -3.82 -11.01
N MET A 172 1.79 -2.79 -11.82
CA MET A 172 0.68 -1.83 -11.71
C MET A 172 -0.53 -2.39 -12.45
N MET A 173 -1.69 -2.27 -11.83
CA MET A 173 -2.96 -2.70 -12.41
C MET A 173 -3.67 -1.49 -13.05
N PRO A 174 -4.70 -1.70 -13.89
CA PRO A 174 -5.52 -0.61 -14.41
C PRO A 174 -6.14 0.25 -13.30
N ASP A 175 -6.45 1.50 -13.63
CA ASP A 175 -7.22 2.39 -12.75
C ASP A 175 -8.59 1.77 -12.46
N ILE A 176 -8.92 1.70 -11.18
CA ILE A 176 -10.17 1.13 -10.68
C ILE A 176 -11.09 2.19 -10.06
N ARG A 177 -10.82 3.47 -10.29
CA ARG A 177 -11.59 4.58 -9.70
C ARG A 177 -13.10 4.43 -9.92
N ASP A 178 -13.50 3.97 -11.10
CA ASP A 178 -14.91 3.83 -11.48
C ASP A 178 -15.65 2.70 -10.73
N LYS A 179 -14.92 1.82 -10.04
CA LYS A 179 -15.52 0.78 -9.20
C LYS A 179 -16.07 1.32 -7.87
N PHE A 180 -15.69 2.55 -7.48
CA PHE A 180 -16.07 3.13 -6.20
C PHE A 180 -17.31 4.00 -6.33
N SER A 181 -18.41 3.58 -5.72
CA SER A 181 -19.49 4.47 -5.33
C SER A 181 -19.01 5.36 -4.18
N LEU A 182 -19.26 6.67 -4.27
CA LEU A 182 -18.87 7.62 -3.23
C LEU A 182 -20.03 8.00 -2.30
N GLU A 183 -21.09 7.24 -2.34
CA GLU A 183 -22.29 7.50 -1.55
C GLU A 183 -22.07 7.18 -0.08
N ASN A 184 -21.40 6.07 0.21
CA ASN A 184 -21.12 5.67 1.58
C ASN A 184 -19.76 4.99 1.75
N GLU A 185 -19.30 4.94 3.01
CA GLU A 185 -18.00 4.36 3.39
C GLU A 185 -17.99 2.83 3.30
N MET A 186 -19.14 2.20 3.51
CA MET A 186 -19.26 0.73 3.48
C MET A 186 -19.00 0.18 2.09
N ASP A 187 -19.59 0.79 1.06
CA ASP A 187 -19.40 0.33 -0.33
C ASP A 187 -17.93 0.47 -0.73
N THR A 188 -17.30 1.59 -0.37
CA THR A 188 -15.85 1.78 -0.60
C THR A 188 -15.03 0.70 0.10
N ALA A 189 -15.36 0.36 1.35
CA ALA A 189 -14.65 -0.66 2.12
C ALA A 189 -14.80 -2.06 1.51
N ILE A 190 -15.99 -2.41 1.04
CA ILE A 190 -16.26 -3.70 0.37
C ILE A 190 -15.43 -3.82 -0.91
N VAL A 191 -15.47 -2.80 -1.77
CA VAL A 191 -14.71 -2.78 -3.02
C VAL A 191 -13.21 -2.86 -2.73
N MET A 192 -12.71 -2.06 -1.77
CA MET A 192 -11.28 -2.06 -1.44
C MET A 192 -10.83 -3.40 -0.86
N ASN A 193 -11.61 -4.01 0.04
CA ASN A 193 -11.30 -5.34 0.55
C ASN A 193 -11.22 -6.36 -0.58
N LYS A 194 -12.12 -6.32 -1.56
CA LYS A 194 -12.09 -7.21 -2.71
C LYS A 194 -10.82 -7.03 -3.54
N VAL A 195 -10.39 -5.81 -3.77
CA VAL A 195 -9.13 -5.50 -4.46
C VAL A 195 -7.92 -6.06 -3.71
N VAL A 196 -7.92 -5.94 -2.37
CA VAL A 196 -6.86 -6.51 -1.53
C VAL A 196 -6.88 -8.04 -1.60
N GLU A 197 -8.05 -8.68 -1.49
CA GLU A 197 -8.19 -10.15 -1.61
C GLU A 197 -7.63 -10.66 -2.94
N GLU A 198 -8.05 -10.08 -4.06
CA GLU A 198 -7.58 -10.45 -5.40
C GLU A 198 -6.06 -10.31 -5.52
N SER A 199 -5.49 -9.27 -4.94
CA SER A 199 -4.05 -9.05 -4.92
C SER A 199 -3.31 -10.04 -4.03
N VAL A 200 -3.84 -10.35 -2.85
CA VAL A 200 -3.26 -11.33 -1.93
C VAL A 200 -3.25 -12.72 -2.55
N LEU A 201 -4.32 -13.11 -3.27
CA LEU A 201 -4.41 -14.42 -3.93
C LEU A 201 -3.36 -14.64 -5.03
N LEU A 202 -2.70 -13.58 -5.54
CA LEU A 202 -1.60 -13.71 -6.50
C LEU A 202 -0.29 -14.21 -5.88
N ALA A 203 -0.10 -14.05 -4.56
CA ALA A 203 1.05 -14.57 -3.82
C ALA A 203 0.75 -14.63 -2.30
N PRO A 204 -0.21 -15.44 -1.86
CA PRO A 204 -0.71 -15.44 -0.48
C PRO A 204 0.37 -15.77 0.56
N GLU A 205 1.38 -16.55 0.18
CA GLU A 205 2.52 -16.88 1.03
C GLU A 205 3.49 -15.70 1.27
N GLN A 206 3.34 -14.62 0.51
CA GLN A 206 4.16 -13.41 0.63
C GLN A 206 3.43 -12.25 1.32
N TYR A 207 2.15 -12.41 1.61
CA TYR A 207 1.38 -11.42 2.37
C TYR A 207 1.74 -11.48 3.86
N MET A 208 1.78 -10.33 4.52
CA MET A 208 2.22 -10.21 5.91
C MET A 208 1.09 -10.53 6.89
N TRP A 209 0.70 -11.80 7.00
CA TRP A 209 -0.37 -12.27 7.90
C TRP A 209 -0.14 -11.97 9.39
N LEU A 210 1.08 -11.62 9.80
CA LEU A 210 1.43 -11.25 11.18
C LEU A 210 0.75 -9.96 11.67
N HIS A 211 0.17 -9.17 10.81
CA HIS A 211 -0.47 -7.89 11.13
C HIS A 211 -1.79 -7.99 11.89
N ARG A 212 -2.21 -9.16 12.36
CA ARG A 212 -3.47 -9.35 13.10
C ARG A 212 -4.62 -8.55 12.45
N ARG A 213 -4.90 -8.82 11.17
CA ARG A 213 -5.87 -8.09 10.34
C ARG A 213 -7.28 -8.08 10.92
N PHE A 214 -7.60 -9.02 11.80
CA PHE A 214 -8.92 -9.25 12.36
C PHE A 214 -9.00 -9.00 13.87
N LYS A 215 -8.10 -8.19 14.43
CA LYS A 215 -8.04 -7.95 15.90
C LYS A 215 -9.23 -7.15 16.41
N THR A 216 -9.74 -6.19 15.62
CA THR A 216 -10.89 -5.38 15.95
C THR A 216 -12.16 -6.09 15.49
N ARG A 217 -13.06 -6.34 16.43
CA ARG A 217 -14.34 -7.02 16.20
C ARG A 217 -15.49 -6.08 16.53
N PRO A 218 -16.69 -6.28 15.91
CA PRO A 218 -17.90 -5.68 16.41
C PRO A 218 -18.14 -6.01 17.89
N GLU A 219 -18.85 -5.12 18.58
CA GLU A 219 -19.20 -5.33 19.98
C GLU A 219 -19.93 -6.67 20.18
N GLY A 220 -19.57 -7.40 21.22
CA GLY A 220 -20.12 -8.73 21.53
C GLY A 220 -19.56 -9.89 20.70
N GLN A 221 -18.73 -9.64 19.69
CA GLN A 221 -18.10 -10.73 18.94
C GLN A 221 -16.78 -11.19 19.57
N PRO A 222 -16.48 -12.50 19.58
CA PRO A 222 -15.23 -13.02 20.15
C PRO A 222 -14.00 -12.60 19.35
N SER A 223 -12.85 -12.57 20.04
CA SER A 223 -11.54 -12.43 19.35
C SER A 223 -11.27 -13.61 18.44
N LEU A 224 -10.61 -13.36 17.33
CA LEU A 224 -10.13 -14.41 16.40
C LEU A 224 -8.65 -14.80 16.66
N TYR A 225 -8.01 -14.22 17.69
CA TYR A 225 -6.62 -14.49 18.07
C TYR A 225 -6.50 -14.88 19.53
#